data_bff17bf536739c842c5acacc93279d14
#
_entry.id   bff17bf536739c842c5acacc93279d14
#
_cell.length_a   1.000
_cell.length_b   1.000
_cell.length_c   1.000
_cell.angle_alpha   90.00
_cell.angle_beta   90.00
_cell.angle_gamma   90.00
#
_symmetry.space_group_name_H-M   'P 1'
#
loop_
_entity.id
_entity.type
_entity.pdbx_description
1 polymer ?
#
loop_
_entity_poly.entity_id
_entity_poly.type
_entity_poly.pdbx_seq_one_letter_code
_entity_poly.pdbx_strand_id
1 'polypeptide(L)'
;ASRAFFIAGTNRAMFRFTLVNHLCRDLEQVADTSRPPDRVRQDITRSPGGDSRLFRNNCVGCHSGMDPMAQAFAYYNFEFDSDNDPTGENGRLAYNDVGVLDPDTMTRVVRKYHINQNNFPFGFVTPDDRWDNYWRTGRNRNLGWSSTLAGSGNGAKSLGEELANSEAFASCQVTK
;
A
#
# COMPACT_ATOMS: atom_id res chain seq x y z
N ALA A 1 -4.62 -15.20 8.70
CA ALA A 1 -4.15 -13.81 8.53
C ALA A 1 -3.90 -13.48 7.05
N SER A 2 -3.14 -14.31 6.31
CA SER A 2 -2.81 -14.03 4.91
C SER A 2 -4.04 -13.93 4.00
N ARG A 3 -5.05 -14.76 4.20
CA ARG A 3 -6.30 -14.69 3.43
C ARG A 3 -7.01 -13.34 3.61
N ALA A 4 -7.23 -12.91 4.83
CA ALA A 4 -7.86 -11.61 5.10
C ALA A 4 -7.04 -10.42 4.56
N PHE A 5 -5.73 -10.62 4.49
CA PHE A 5 -4.79 -9.62 4.03
C PHE A 5 -4.74 -9.49 2.49
N PHE A 6 -4.85 -10.60 1.77
CA PHE A 6 -4.55 -10.64 0.34
C PHE A 6 -5.74 -10.91 -0.59
N ILE A 7 -6.79 -11.62 -0.14
CA ILE A 7 -7.79 -12.19 -1.04
C ILE A 7 -8.57 -11.15 -1.87
N ALA A 8 -9.11 -10.14 -1.25
CA ALA A 8 -9.78 -9.03 -1.94
C ALA A 8 -8.90 -7.78 -1.95
N GLY A 9 -7.67 -7.93 -1.46
CA GLY A 9 -6.81 -6.82 -1.17
C GLY A 9 -6.10 -6.29 -2.40
N THR A 10 -5.99 -4.99 -2.42
CA THR A 10 -4.95 -4.29 -3.15
C THR A 10 -3.75 -4.12 -2.22
N ASN A 11 -2.61 -3.69 -2.76
CA ASN A 11 -1.48 -3.29 -1.93
C ASN A 11 -1.86 -2.23 -0.87
N ARG A 12 -2.86 -1.40 -1.12
CA ARG A 12 -3.44 -0.45 -0.16
C ARG A 12 -4.07 -1.15 1.04
N ALA A 13 -4.84 -2.20 0.81
CA ALA A 13 -5.45 -2.98 1.88
C ALA A 13 -4.40 -3.68 2.75
N MET A 14 -3.35 -4.21 2.13
CA MET A 14 -2.20 -4.80 2.82
C MET A 14 -1.52 -3.78 3.72
N PHE A 15 -1.27 -2.58 3.21
CA PHE A 15 -0.66 -1.50 3.98
C PHE A 15 -1.57 -1.07 5.15
N ARG A 16 -2.87 -0.87 4.91
CA ARG A 16 -3.83 -0.51 5.98
C ARG A 16 -3.87 -1.56 7.07
N PHE A 17 -3.90 -2.85 6.71
CA PHE A 17 -3.86 -3.95 7.67
C PHE A 17 -2.57 -3.88 8.53
N THR A 18 -1.43 -3.62 7.90
CA THR A 18 -0.14 -3.48 8.59
C THR A 18 -0.18 -2.28 9.55
N LEU A 19 -0.72 -1.15 9.12
CA LEU A 19 -0.83 0.06 9.91
C LEU A 19 -1.69 -0.16 11.17
N VAL A 20 -2.89 -0.74 11.01
CA VAL A 20 -3.81 -1.01 12.12
C VAL A 20 -3.22 -2.01 13.11
N ASN A 21 -2.59 -3.08 12.60
CA ASN A 21 -2.13 -4.16 13.44
C ASN A 21 -0.75 -3.93 14.09
N HIS A 22 0.07 -3.08 13.53
CA HIS A 22 1.44 -2.89 14.00
C HIS A 22 1.75 -1.48 14.51
N LEU A 23 1.00 -0.47 14.07
CA LEU A 23 1.17 0.90 14.56
C LEU A 23 -0.05 1.39 15.38
N CYS A 24 -1.08 0.55 15.53
CA CYS A 24 -2.33 0.90 16.22
C CYS A 24 -2.95 2.20 15.70
N ARG A 25 -2.90 2.41 14.38
CA ARG A 25 -3.45 3.58 13.70
C ARG A 25 -4.29 3.15 12.51
N ASP A 26 -5.38 3.84 12.25
CA ASP A 26 -6.08 3.72 10.97
C ASP A 26 -5.78 4.94 10.09
N LEU A 27 -6.04 4.81 8.80
CA LEU A 27 -5.72 5.81 7.77
C LEU A 27 -6.30 7.20 8.05
N GLU A 28 -7.49 7.27 8.63
CA GLU A 28 -8.12 8.54 9.00
C GLU A 28 -7.32 9.31 10.05
N GLN A 29 -6.68 8.60 10.97
CA GLN A 29 -5.85 9.21 12.03
C GLN A 29 -4.55 9.79 11.49
N VAL A 30 -4.06 9.26 10.38
CA VAL A 30 -2.80 9.65 9.74
C VAL A 30 -3.00 10.40 8.43
N ALA A 31 -4.23 10.80 8.11
CA ALA A 31 -4.51 11.58 6.91
C ALA A 31 -3.77 12.93 6.93
N ASP A 32 -3.02 13.21 5.86
CA ASP A 32 -2.22 14.43 5.73
C ASP A 32 -2.24 14.94 4.29
N THR A 33 -3.02 15.99 4.05
CA THR A 33 -3.17 16.62 2.72
C THR A 33 -1.96 17.46 2.32
N SER A 34 -1.00 17.68 3.21
CA SER A 34 0.23 18.41 2.89
C SER A 34 1.31 17.55 2.21
N ARG A 35 1.06 16.25 2.09
CA ARG A 35 2.00 15.35 1.40
C ARG A 35 1.76 15.37 -0.11
N PRO A 36 2.83 15.24 -0.94
CA PRO A 36 2.67 15.25 -2.38
C PRO A 36 1.85 14.03 -2.85
N PRO A 37 0.90 14.21 -3.76
CA PRO A 37 0.09 13.11 -4.30
C PRO A 37 0.69 12.49 -5.57
N ASP A 38 1.96 12.69 -5.84
CA ASP A 38 2.68 12.28 -7.06
C ASP A 38 2.71 10.77 -7.29
N ARG A 39 2.59 9.99 -6.21
CA ARG A 39 2.53 8.52 -6.28
C ARG A 39 1.13 7.95 -6.02
N VAL A 40 0.11 8.79 -6.07
CA VAL A 40 -1.28 8.35 -5.90
C VAL A 40 -1.85 7.89 -7.24
N ARG A 41 -2.41 6.69 -7.26
CA ARG A 41 -3.21 6.21 -8.38
C ARG A 41 -4.54 6.97 -8.39
N GLN A 42 -4.73 7.85 -9.34
CA GLN A 42 -5.91 8.70 -9.43
C GLN A 42 -7.07 8.00 -10.16
N ASP A 43 -7.74 7.13 -9.45
CA ASP A 43 -8.93 6.43 -9.94
C ASP A 43 -10.21 7.24 -9.67
N ILE A 44 -10.22 8.50 -10.06
CA ILE A 44 -11.35 9.39 -9.80
C ILE A 44 -12.59 9.06 -10.64
N THR A 45 -12.45 8.31 -11.72
CA THR A 45 -13.58 7.95 -12.59
C THR A 45 -14.46 6.88 -11.97
N ARG A 46 -13.91 6.03 -11.12
CA ARG A 46 -14.65 4.97 -10.40
C ARG A 46 -15.06 5.40 -9.00
N SER A 47 -14.15 6.02 -8.30
CA SER A 47 -14.38 6.50 -6.93
C SER A 47 -13.62 7.82 -6.74
N PRO A 48 -14.30 8.92 -6.57
CA PRO A 48 -15.73 9.15 -6.35
C PRO A 48 -16.58 9.43 -7.61
N GLY A 49 -16.42 8.68 -8.67
CA GLY A 49 -17.28 8.79 -9.85
C GLY A 49 -17.02 10.01 -10.74
N GLY A 50 -15.75 10.44 -10.84
CA GLY A 50 -15.31 11.54 -11.68
C GLY A 50 -15.22 12.90 -10.98
N ASP A 51 -15.65 13.02 -9.74
CA ASP A 51 -15.55 14.30 -9.01
C ASP A 51 -14.20 14.47 -8.33
N SER A 52 -13.28 15.20 -8.98
CA SER A 52 -11.95 15.49 -8.44
C SER A 52 -11.95 16.31 -7.13
N ARG A 53 -13.04 17.04 -6.85
CA ARG A 53 -13.15 17.81 -5.60
C ARG A 53 -13.35 16.87 -4.42
N LEU A 54 -14.22 15.85 -4.59
CA LEU A 54 -14.42 14.82 -3.56
C LEU A 54 -13.12 14.03 -3.32
N PHE A 55 -12.39 13.69 -4.39
CA PHE A 55 -11.10 13.02 -4.27
C PHE A 55 -10.11 13.86 -3.46
N ARG A 56 -9.95 15.14 -3.77
CA ARG A 56 -9.02 16.04 -3.08
C ARG A 56 -9.40 16.30 -1.62
N ASN A 57 -10.69 16.38 -1.33
CA ASN A 57 -11.16 16.70 0.02
C ASN A 57 -11.22 15.47 0.93
N ASN A 58 -11.55 14.30 0.40
CA ASN A 58 -11.85 13.14 1.23
C ASN A 58 -10.86 11.99 1.08
N CYS A 59 -10.13 11.89 -0.03
CA CYS A 59 -9.30 10.72 -0.33
C CYS A 59 -7.80 11.01 -0.29
N VAL A 60 -7.37 12.14 -0.83
CA VAL A 60 -5.94 12.43 -1.04
C VAL A 60 -5.13 12.44 0.25
N GLY A 61 -5.73 12.87 1.37
CA GLY A 61 -5.04 12.93 2.66
C GLY A 61 -4.54 11.57 3.15
N CYS A 62 -5.32 10.51 2.94
CA CYS A 62 -4.91 9.14 3.25
C CYS A 62 -3.97 8.59 2.17
N HIS A 63 -4.33 8.79 0.90
CA HIS A 63 -3.61 8.19 -0.22
C HIS A 63 -2.21 8.75 -0.43
N SER A 64 -1.98 10.03 -0.20
CA SER A 64 -0.66 10.65 -0.39
C SER A 64 0.46 10.08 0.50
N GLY A 65 0.10 9.54 1.65
CA GLY A 65 1.06 8.83 2.50
C GLY A 65 1.03 7.31 2.33
N MET A 66 -0.18 6.74 2.18
CA MET A 66 -0.38 5.31 2.03
C MET A 66 0.19 4.74 0.73
N ASP A 67 -0.16 5.34 -0.40
CA ASP A 67 0.14 4.77 -1.73
C ASP A 67 1.64 4.61 -1.99
N PRO A 68 2.52 5.58 -1.63
CA PRO A 68 3.97 5.39 -1.77
C PRO A 68 4.52 4.22 -0.98
N MET A 69 4.05 3.99 0.25
CA MET A 69 4.49 2.87 1.08
C MET A 69 3.85 1.54 0.66
N ALA A 70 2.61 1.56 0.20
CA ALA A 70 1.89 0.36 -0.24
C ALA A 70 2.55 -0.33 -1.44
N GLN A 71 3.40 0.36 -2.19
CA GLN A 71 4.15 -0.22 -3.31
C GLN A 71 5.11 -1.32 -2.88
N ALA A 72 5.54 -1.33 -1.63
CA ALA A 72 6.34 -2.42 -1.06
C ALA A 72 5.74 -3.81 -1.26
N PHE A 73 4.43 -3.89 -1.49
CA PHE A 73 3.70 -5.15 -1.72
C PHE A 73 3.44 -5.44 -3.20
N ALA A 74 4.08 -4.74 -4.13
CA ALA A 74 3.77 -4.82 -5.57
C ALA A 74 3.96 -6.21 -6.19
N TYR A 75 4.80 -7.05 -5.61
CA TYR A 75 5.09 -8.40 -6.11
C TYR A 75 4.32 -9.51 -5.38
N TYR A 76 3.45 -9.14 -4.44
CA TYR A 76 2.66 -10.13 -3.69
C TYR A 76 1.27 -10.31 -4.29
N ASN A 77 0.81 -11.54 -4.36
CA ASN A 77 -0.54 -11.91 -4.73
C ASN A 77 -1.09 -13.00 -3.80
N PHE A 78 -2.39 -13.23 -3.88
CA PHE A 78 -3.03 -14.38 -3.27
C PHE A 78 -3.73 -15.17 -4.37
N GLU A 79 -3.25 -16.37 -4.62
CA GLU A 79 -3.76 -17.27 -5.66
C GLU A 79 -4.76 -18.23 -5.05
N PHE A 80 -5.93 -18.31 -5.62
CA PHE A 80 -6.99 -19.26 -5.23
C PHE A 80 -7.92 -19.52 -6.41
N ASP A 81 -8.63 -20.63 -6.37
CA ASP A 81 -9.63 -20.99 -7.37
C ASP A 81 -10.95 -20.31 -7.01
N SER A 82 -11.25 -19.19 -7.65
CA SER A 82 -12.46 -18.42 -7.36
C SER A 82 -13.77 -19.16 -7.69
N ASP A 83 -13.72 -20.15 -8.57
CA ASP A 83 -14.90 -20.90 -8.99
C ASP A 83 -15.26 -22.02 -7.99
N ASN A 84 -14.24 -22.71 -7.45
CA ASN A 84 -14.42 -23.82 -6.53
C ASN A 84 -14.15 -23.45 -5.05
N ASP A 85 -13.42 -22.38 -4.81
CA ASP A 85 -13.08 -21.85 -3.48
C ASP A 85 -13.26 -20.33 -3.44
N PRO A 86 -14.50 -19.83 -3.57
CA PRO A 86 -14.75 -18.37 -3.66
C PRO A 86 -14.32 -17.57 -2.45
N THR A 87 -14.12 -18.24 -1.31
CA THR A 87 -13.63 -17.63 -0.07
C THR A 87 -12.11 -17.70 0.07
N GLY A 88 -11.41 -18.39 -0.82
CA GLY A 88 -9.95 -18.55 -0.81
C GLY A 88 -9.41 -19.29 0.40
N GLU A 89 -10.16 -20.29 0.93
CA GLU A 89 -9.73 -21.05 2.11
C GLU A 89 -8.50 -21.91 1.82
N ASN A 90 -8.41 -22.42 0.59
CA ASN A 90 -7.31 -23.24 0.11
C ASN A 90 -6.29 -22.44 -0.70
N GLY A 91 -6.42 -21.11 -0.70
CA GLY A 91 -5.52 -20.23 -1.43
C GLY A 91 -4.15 -20.11 -0.75
N ARG A 92 -3.19 -19.63 -1.53
CA ARG A 92 -1.82 -19.42 -1.07
C ARG A 92 -1.30 -18.03 -1.39
N LEU A 93 -0.38 -17.55 -0.55
CA LEU A 93 0.41 -16.37 -0.86
C LEU A 93 1.38 -16.71 -1.99
N ALA A 94 1.35 -15.92 -3.06
CA ALA A 94 2.30 -15.96 -4.15
C ALA A 94 3.20 -14.73 -4.14
N TYR A 95 4.42 -14.90 -4.59
CA TYR A 95 5.40 -13.83 -4.73
C TYR A 95 6.09 -13.96 -6.09
N ASN A 96 6.09 -12.89 -6.85
CA ASN A 96 6.76 -12.86 -8.15
C ASN A 96 8.26 -12.64 -7.97
N ASP A 97 9.03 -13.73 -8.00
CA ASP A 97 10.49 -13.69 -7.89
C ASP A 97 11.15 -12.96 -9.05
N VAL A 98 12.44 -12.70 -8.91
CA VAL A 98 13.24 -12.10 -9.99
C VAL A 98 13.18 -13.00 -11.23
N GLY A 99 12.81 -12.40 -12.36
CA GLY A 99 12.63 -13.10 -13.63
C GLY A 99 11.24 -13.67 -13.88
N VAL A 100 10.36 -13.70 -12.86
CA VAL A 100 8.96 -14.05 -13.04
C VAL A 100 8.18 -12.81 -13.45
N LEU A 101 7.63 -12.82 -14.65
CA LEU A 101 6.81 -11.73 -15.17
C LEU A 101 5.34 -12.10 -15.13
N ASP A 102 4.52 -11.17 -14.70
CA ASP A 102 3.07 -11.27 -14.90
C ASP A 102 2.79 -11.25 -16.41
N PRO A 103 2.04 -12.24 -16.95
CA PRO A 103 1.87 -12.39 -18.40
C PRO A 103 1.08 -11.26 -19.04
N ASP A 104 0.26 -10.55 -18.28
CA ASP A 104 -0.56 -9.46 -18.78
C ASP A 104 0.17 -8.12 -18.78
N THR A 105 1.04 -7.92 -17.81
CA THR A 105 1.78 -6.65 -17.63
C THR A 105 3.21 -6.70 -18.15
N MET A 106 3.75 -7.90 -18.35
CA MET A 106 5.17 -8.15 -18.68
C MET A 106 6.14 -7.52 -17.68
N THR A 107 5.70 -7.34 -16.45
CA THR A 107 6.52 -6.87 -15.32
C THR A 107 6.35 -7.80 -14.13
N ARG A 108 7.17 -7.65 -13.10
CA ARG A 108 6.98 -8.37 -11.83
C ARG A 108 5.76 -7.89 -11.04
N VAL A 109 5.26 -6.70 -11.34
CA VAL A 109 4.12 -6.12 -10.62
C VAL A 109 2.85 -6.86 -10.97
N VAL A 110 2.13 -7.31 -9.95
CA VAL A 110 0.87 -8.03 -10.12
C VAL A 110 -0.16 -7.13 -10.80
N ARG A 111 -0.87 -7.68 -11.80
CA ARG A 111 -1.83 -6.97 -12.66
C ARG A 111 -2.80 -6.07 -11.92
N LYS A 112 -3.33 -6.52 -10.81
CA LYS A 112 -4.29 -5.71 -10.01
C LYS A 112 -3.73 -4.38 -9.50
N TYR A 113 -2.41 -4.20 -9.51
CA TYR A 113 -1.75 -2.94 -9.11
C TYR A 113 -1.49 -2.01 -10.31
N HIS A 114 -1.73 -2.47 -11.53
CA HIS A 114 -1.63 -1.69 -12.78
C HIS A 114 -2.96 -1.06 -13.21
N ILE A 115 -3.87 -0.80 -12.28
CA ILE A 115 -5.21 -0.26 -12.57
C ILE A 115 -5.16 0.99 -13.47
N ASN A 116 -4.18 1.85 -13.28
CA ASN A 116 -4.09 3.11 -14.01
C ASN A 116 -3.52 2.97 -15.43
N GLN A 117 -2.86 1.86 -15.74
CA GLN A 117 -2.15 1.72 -17.01
C GLN A 117 -3.10 1.77 -18.23
N ASN A 118 -4.25 1.09 -18.14
CA ASN A 118 -5.21 0.99 -19.24
C ASN A 118 -6.47 1.83 -19.03
N ASN A 119 -6.90 2.01 -17.79
CA ASN A 119 -8.18 2.66 -17.46
C ASN A 119 -8.03 4.11 -17.00
N PHE A 120 -6.85 4.49 -16.49
CA PHE A 120 -6.59 5.79 -15.89
C PHE A 120 -5.21 6.30 -16.31
N PRO A 121 -5.11 6.85 -17.54
CA PRO A 121 -3.82 7.25 -18.13
C PRO A 121 -3.12 8.40 -17.39
N PHE A 122 -3.82 9.10 -16.49
CA PHE A 122 -3.31 10.26 -15.75
C PHE A 122 -3.08 9.93 -14.27
N GLY A 123 -2.58 8.82 -13.93
CA GLY A 123 -2.26 8.50 -12.55
C GLY A 123 -0.93 7.79 -12.44
N PHE A 124 -0.42 7.69 -11.24
CA PHE A 124 0.78 6.92 -10.99
C PHE A 124 0.51 5.43 -11.25
N VAL A 125 1.37 4.81 -12.01
CA VAL A 125 1.40 3.36 -12.23
C VAL A 125 2.54 2.79 -11.42
N THR A 126 2.29 1.75 -10.64
CA THR A 126 3.32 1.06 -9.85
C THR A 126 4.29 0.32 -10.77
N PRO A 127 5.56 0.75 -10.91
CA PRO A 127 6.52 0.10 -11.82
C PRO A 127 7.28 -1.05 -11.15
N ASP A 128 7.42 -0.99 -9.85
CA ASP A 128 8.20 -1.93 -9.03
C ASP A 128 7.74 -1.89 -7.56
N ASP A 129 8.49 -2.52 -6.66
CA ASP A 129 8.22 -2.56 -5.22
C ASP A 129 8.93 -1.46 -4.42
N ARG A 130 9.44 -0.44 -5.11
CA ARG A 130 10.06 0.70 -4.44
C ARG A 130 9.03 1.52 -3.69
N TRP A 131 9.30 1.75 -2.42
CA TRP A 131 8.45 2.54 -1.53
C TRP A 131 9.20 3.75 -0.96
N ASP A 132 8.43 4.79 -0.60
CA ASP A 132 8.92 5.99 0.09
C ASP A 132 7.96 6.34 1.23
N ASN A 133 8.52 6.72 2.39
CA ASN A 133 7.75 7.14 3.55
C ASN A 133 7.62 8.66 3.61
N TYR A 134 6.56 9.19 3.00
CA TYR A 134 6.28 10.63 3.05
C TYR A 134 5.81 11.12 4.42
N TRP A 135 5.51 10.22 5.35
CA TRP A 135 5.15 10.58 6.71
C TRP A 135 6.33 10.95 7.62
N ARG A 136 7.55 10.82 7.14
CA ARG A 136 8.73 11.33 7.86
C ARG A 136 8.72 12.84 8.03
N THR A 137 7.91 13.53 7.25
CA THR A 137 7.68 14.96 7.32
C THR A 137 6.18 15.24 7.51
N GLY A 138 5.82 16.50 7.82
CA GLY A 138 4.44 16.86 8.09
C GLY A 138 3.96 16.37 9.46
N ARG A 139 2.65 16.23 9.60
CA ARG A 139 2.04 15.88 10.91
C ARG A 139 2.42 14.49 11.41
N ASN A 140 2.66 13.55 10.51
CA ASN A 140 2.94 12.16 10.87
C ASN A 140 4.42 11.89 11.22
N ARG A 141 5.28 12.93 11.24
CA ARG A 141 6.61 12.80 11.82
C ARG A 141 6.58 12.41 13.30
N ASN A 142 5.47 12.72 13.99
CA ASN A 142 5.24 12.36 15.40
C ASN A 142 5.02 10.87 15.65
N LEU A 143 4.96 10.04 14.60
CA LEU A 143 5.03 8.59 14.72
C LEU A 143 6.43 8.09 15.11
N GLY A 144 7.41 8.98 15.15
CA GLY A 144 8.75 8.73 15.68
C GLY A 144 9.60 7.81 14.80
N TRP A 145 9.83 8.25 13.55
CA TRP A 145 10.64 7.51 12.56
C TRP A 145 12.12 7.52 12.93
N SER A 146 12.78 6.37 12.80
CA SER A 146 14.21 6.25 13.08
C SER A 146 15.04 7.13 12.13
N SER A 147 15.96 7.93 12.71
CA SER A 147 16.89 8.76 11.93
C SER A 147 18.00 7.96 11.23
N THR A 148 18.17 6.70 11.59
CA THR A 148 19.20 5.81 10.99
C THR A 148 18.73 5.12 9.72
N LEU A 149 17.43 5.14 9.42
CA LEU A 149 16.86 4.56 8.22
C LEU A 149 16.56 5.64 7.17
N ALA A 150 16.65 5.25 5.89
CA ALA A 150 16.50 6.20 4.78
C ALA A 150 15.06 6.68 4.56
N GLY A 151 14.05 5.98 5.10
CA GLY A 151 12.64 6.25 4.83
C GLY A 151 12.19 5.86 3.43
N SER A 152 12.97 5.02 2.77
CA SER A 152 12.67 4.46 1.45
C SER A 152 13.38 3.13 1.29
N GLY A 153 12.92 2.31 0.36
CA GLY A 153 13.52 1.01 0.09
C GLY A 153 12.75 0.22 -0.93
N ASN A 154 13.02 -1.07 -1.02
CA ASN A 154 12.34 -2.00 -1.89
C ASN A 154 11.77 -3.17 -1.09
N GLY A 155 10.55 -3.54 -1.43
CA GLY A 155 9.84 -4.69 -0.88
C GLY A 155 9.37 -4.57 0.56
N ALA A 156 8.54 -5.54 0.95
CA ALA A 156 7.88 -5.55 2.24
C ALA A 156 8.83 -5.70 3.44
N LYS A 157 10.00 -6.35 3.25
CA LYS A 157 10.97 -6.52 4.33
C LYS A 157 11.52 -5.18 4.79
N SER A 158 12.03 -4.35 3.87
CA SER A 158 12.60 -3.05 4.21
C SER A 158 11.53 -2.07 4.73
N LEU A 159 10.28 -2.16 4.23
CA LEU A 159 9.16 -1.43 4.80
C LEU A 159 8.87 -1.89 6.24
N GLY A 160 8.89 -3.19 6.49
CA GLY A 160 8.74 -3.74 7.84
C GLY A 160 9.81 -3.23 8.81
N GLU A 161 11.06 -3.12 8.37
CA GLU A 161 12.16 -2.54 9.15
C GLU A 161 11.91 -1.05 9.47
N GLU A 162 11.45 -0.27 8.49
CA GLU A 162 11.07 1.14 8.69
C GLU A 162 9.98 1.29 9.74
N LEU A 163 8.91 0.50 9.65
CA LEU A 163 7.79 0.56 10.57
C LEU A 163 8.17 0.07 11.98
N ALA A 164 8.93 -1.03 12.07
CA ALA A 164 9.33 -1.63 13.33
C ALA A 164 10.28 -0.74 14.16
N ASN A 165 11.01 0.15 13.51
CA ASN A 165 11.91 1.11 14.17
C ASN A 165 11.23 2.47 14.46
N SER A 166 9.90 2.54 14.45
CA SER A 166 9.14 3.72 14.85
C SER A 166 8.70 3.67 16.31
N GLU A 167 8.57 4.84 16.94
CA GLU A 167 8.00 4.93 18.30
C GLU A 167 6.54 4.46 18.33
N ALA A 168 5.80 4.68 17.24
CA ALA A 168 4.43 4.22 17.11
C ALA A 168 4.33 2.68 17.14
N PHE A 169 5.28 1.97 16.55
CA PHE A 169 5.34 0.51 16.64
C PHE A 169 5.59 0.07 18.08
N ALA A 170 6.62 0.62 18.73
CA ALA A 170 6.95 0.29 20.11
C ALA A 170 5.75 0.52 21.05
N SER A 171 5.10 1.68 20.93
CA SER A 171 3.91 2.01 21.73
C SER A 171 2.75 1.06 21.47
N CYS A 172 2.51 0.68 20.21
CA CYS A 172 1.44 -0.25 19.85
C CYS A 172 1.66 -1.65 20.41
N GLN A 173 2.90 -2.14 20.45
CA GLN A 173 3.20 -3.48 20.98
C GLN A 173 3.07 -3.56 22.51
N VAL A 174 3.24 -2.46 23.20
CA VAL A 174 3.09 -2.40 24.67
C VAL A 174 1.62 -2.34 25.10
N THR A 175 0.75 -1.80 24.24
CA THR A 175 -0.68 -1.61 24.54
C THR A 175 -1.58 -2.76 24.10
N LYS A 176 -1.06 -3.73 23.34
CA LYS A 176 -1.75 -4.97 22.94
C LYS A 176 -1.46 -6.10 23.92
#